data_d979328711c7be0840fa6c96f0280ee0
#
_entry.id   d979328711c7be0840fa6c96f0280ee0
#
_cell.length_a   1.000
_cell.length_b   1.000
_cell.length_c   1.000
_cell.angle_alpha   90.00
_cell.angle_beta   90.00
_cell.angle_gamma   90.00
#
_symmetry.space_group_name_H-M   'P 1'
#
loop_
_entity.id
_entity.type
_entity.pdbx_description
1 polymer ?
#
loop_
_entity_poly.entity_id
_entity_poly.type
_entity_poly.pdbx_seq_one_letter_code
_entity_poly.pdbx_strand_id
1 'polypeptide(L)'
;MENRSHFRSLDELIRGLDRERALLKEMFAKRKTYSFRYDIARELASKKEESLEFLRRNGVIRDNGEFVELEDVYLKFFEEVLEVNEEINVASVKQSIDNLNENIEYYLIEKSPAKKHSYLTEVKRILHTIALNILRSVIDLKRNIDSTY
;
A
#
# COMPACT_ATOMS: atom_id res chain seq x y z
N MET A 1 10.55 17.28 13.22
CA MET A 1 9.09 17.11 13.02
C MET A 1 8.72 17.76 11.72
N GLU A 2 8.43 16.97 10.71
CA GLU A 2 7.85 17.52 9.49
C GLU A 2 6.46 18.06 9.83
N ASN A 3 6.30 19.33 9.56
CA ASN A 3 5.02 20.02 9.73
C ASN A 3 4.07 19.51 8.63
N ARG A 4 3.39 18.40 8.88
CA ARG A 4 2.37 17.90 7.96
C ARG A 4 1.25 18.93 7.90
N SER A 5 1.21 19.70 6.83
CA SER A 5 0.08 20.55 6.58
C SER A 5 -1.11 19.65 6.22
N HIS A 6 -2.20 19.80 6.93
CA HIS A 6 -3.46 19.16 6.59
C HIS A 6 -4.26 20.06 5.63
N PHE A 7 -5.15 19.48 4.87
CA PHE A 7 -6.11 20.25 4.09
C PHE A 7 -6.86 21.22 5.01
N ARG A 8 -7.03 22.45 4.56
CA ARG A 8 -7.66 23.52 5.35
C ARG A 8 -9.18 23.41 5.37
N SER A 9 -9.78 22.75 4.40
CA SER A 9 -11.22 22.60 4.26
C SER A 9 -11.57 21.31 3.52
N LEU A 10 -12.81 20.87 3.66
CA LEU A 10 -13.35 19.73 2.93
C LEU A 10 -13.35 19.99 1.42
N ASP A 11 -13.64 21.21 1.00
CA ASP A 11 -13.58 21.63 -0.40
C ASP A 11 -12.19 21.48 -1.01
N GLU A 12 -11.15 21.88 -0.28
CA GLU A 12 -9.77 21.74 -0.72
C GLU A 12 -9.37 20.25 -0.84
N LEU A 13 -9.79 19.43 0.13
CA LEU A 13 -9.57 17.99 0.10
C LEU A 13 -10.24 17.37 -1.14
N ILE A 14 -11.52 17.61 -1.34
CA ILE A 14 -12.27 17.01 -2.45
C ILE A 14 -11.69 17.44 -3.80
N ARG A 15 -11.42 18.73 -3.97
CA ARG A 15 -10.82 19.25 -5.22
C ARG A 15 -9.43 18.72 -5.46
N GLY A 16 -8.62 18.60 -4.42
CA GLY A 16 -7.27 18.04 -4.50
C GLY A 16 -7.28 16.57 -4.91
N LEU A 17 -8.14 15.77 -4.31
CA LEU A 17 -8.29 14.36 -4.67
C LEU A 17 -8.88 14.19 -6.07
N ASP A 18 -9.88 14.98 -6.45
CA ASP A 18 -10.48 14.92 -7.79
C ASP A 18 -9.47 15.30 -8.88
N ARG A 19 -8.69 16.34 -8.65
CA ARG A 19 -7.64 16.75 -9.59
C ARG A 19 -6.63 15.66 -9.86
N GLU A 20 -6.27 14.90 -8.83
CA GLU A 20 -5.28 13.83 -8.90
C GLU A 20 -5.90 12.42 -9.00
N ARG A 21 -7.17 12.33 -9.39
CA ARG A 21 -7.90 11.06 -9.43
C ARG A 21 -7.25 9.98 -10.28
N ALA A 22 -6.61 10.33 -11.39
CA ALA A 22 -5.94 9.36 -12.26
C ALA A 22 -4.79 8.67 -11.54
N LEU A 23 -3.96 9.43 -10.84
CA LEU A 23 -2.86 8.91 -10.03
C LEU A 23 -3.39 8.08 -8.86
N LEU A 24 -4.33 8.62 -8.09
CA LEU A 24 -4.86 7.96 -6.89
C LEU A 24 -5.58 6.65 -7.25
N LYS A 25 -6.31 6.62 -8.36
CA LYS A 25 -6.97 5.42 -8.87
C LYS A 25 -5.97 4.31 -9.19
N GLU A 26 -4.89 4.64 -9.89
CA GLU A 26 -3.83 3.68 -10.21
C GLU A 26 -3.07 3.22 -8.97
N MET A 27 -2.74 4.12 -8.07
CA MET A 27 -2.08 3.77 -6.81
C MET A 27 -2.97 2.84 -5.97
N PHE A 28 -4.26 3.12 -5.89
CA PHE A 28 -5.20 2.27 -5.17
C PHE A 28 -5.36 0.89 -5.82
N ALA A 29 -5.47 0.83 -7.15
CA ALA A 29 -5.57 -0.43 -7.88
C ALA A 29 -4.32 -1.32 -7.69
N LYS A 30 -3.15 -0.69 -7.57
CA LYS A 30 -1.87 -1.37 -7.40
C LYS A 30 -1.36 -1.40 -5.95
N ARG A 31 -2.21 -1.09 -4.96
CA ARG A 31 -1.81 -0.98 -3.55
C ARG A 31 -1.19 -2.23 -2.95
N LYS A 32 -1.47 -3.38 -3.53
CA LYS A 32 -0.91 -4.67 -3.10
C LYS A 32 0.47 -4.95 -3.67
N THR A 33 0.82 -4.28 -4.76
CA THR A 33 2.14 -4.37 -5.36
C THR A 33 2.98 -3.24 -4.78
N TYR A 34 3.76 -3.47 -3.78
CA TYR A 34 4.58 -2.50 -3.01
C TYR A 34 5.61 -1.71 -3.83
N SER A 35 5.39 -1.54 -5.12
CA SER A 35 6.36 -0.95 -6.03
C SER A 35 5.73 -0.01 -7.05
N PHE A 36 4.94 0.96 -6.58
CA PHE A 36 4.50 2.02 -7.47
C PHE A 36 5.63 3.02 -7.67
N ARG A 37 6.25 3.01 -8.85
CA ARG A 37 7.44 3.80 -9.14
C ARG A 37 7.14 5.29 -9.19
N TYR A 38 8.07 6.08 -8.66
CA TYR A 38 7.97 7.53 -8.61
C TYR A 38 7.83 8.18 -10.00
N ASP A 39 8.58 7.69 -11.00
CA ASP A 39 8.51 8.20 -12.38
C ASP A 39 7.13 7.98 -13.01
N ILE A 40 6.49 6.83 -12.75
CA ILE A 40 5.13 6.54 -13.21
C ILE A 40 4.12 7.45 -12.48
N ALA A 41 4.25 7.61 -11.19
CA ALA A 41 3.41 8.51 -10.40
C ALA A 41 3.48 9.95 -10.93
N ARG A 42 4.68 10.41 -11.24
CA ARG A 42 4.91 11.74 -11.81
C ARG A 42 4.21 11.94 -13.16
N GLU A 43 4.25 10.95 -14.02
CA GLU A 43 3.58 11.03 -15.33
C GLU A 43 2.04 11.02 -15.23
N LEU A 44 1.48 10.34 -14.24
CA LEU A 44 0.05 10.29 -13.98
C LEU A 44 -0.47 11.53 -13.24
N ALA A 45 0.39 12.22 -12.50
CA ALA A 45 0.02 13.41 -11.76
C ALA A 45 -0.32 14.58 -12.70
N SER A 46 -1.34 15.35 -12.37
CA SER A 46 -1.85 16.43 -13.23
C SER A 46 -0.82 17.52 -13.49
N LYS A 47 -0.02 17.85 -12.50
CA LYS A 47 1.06 18.86 -12.57
C LYS A 47 2.42 18.25 -12.19
N LYS A 48 2.67 17.01 -12.51
CA LYS A 48 3.93 16.31 -12.27
C LYS A 48 4.45 16.48 -10.82
N GLU A 49 5.66 16.98 -10.67
CA GLU A 49 6.31 17.17 -9.36
C GLU A 49 5.49 18.04 -8.39
N GLU A 50 4.85 19.08 -8.89
CA GLU A 50 4.03 19.98 -8.07
C GLU A 50 2.86 19.23 -7.42
N SER A 51 2.22 18.35 -8.17
CA SER A 51 1.12 17.51 -7.67
C SER A 51 1.59 16.49 -6.64
N LEU A 52 2.74 15.85 -6.88
CA LEU A 52 3.31 14.90 -5.92
C LEU A 52 3.70 15.59 -4.61
N GLU A 53 4.32 16.77 -4.70
CA GLU A 53 4.66 17.58 -3.53
C GLU A 53 3.40 18.03 -2.76
N PHE A 54 2.36 18.43 -3.47
CA PHE A 54 1.07 18.78 -2.87
C PHE A 54 0.45 17.60 -2.10
N LEU A 55 0.40 16.42 -2.71
CA LEU A 55 -0.14 15.21 -2.06
C LEU A 55 0.71 14.75 -0.87
N ARG A 56 2.03 14.82 -1.00
CA ARG A 56 2.96 14.49 0.08
C ARG A 56 2.80 15.44 1.27
N ARG A 57 2.74 16.72 1.01
CA ARG A 57 2.59 17.76 2.04
C ARG A 57 1.29 17.61 2.82
N ASN A 58 0.22 17.24 2.14
CA ASN A 58 -1.09 17.04 2.76
C ASN A 58 -1.30 15.62 3.34
N GLY A 59 -0.25 14.80 3.37
CA GLY A 59 -0.29 13.48 3.99
C GLY A 59 -1.14 12.45 3.24
N VAL A 60 -1.35 12.63 1.93
CA VAL A 60 -2.08 11.67 1.08
C VAL A 60 -1.17 10.56 0.61
N ILE A 61 0.05 10.90 0.25
CA ILE A 61 1.09 9.96 -0.20
C ILE A 61 2.37 10.12 0.61
N ARG A 62 3.16 9.06 0.60
CA ARG A 62 4.56 9.08 1.05
C ARG A 62 5.45 8.51 -0.05
N ASP A 63 6.69 8.95 -0.11
CA ASP A 63 7.68 8.43 -1.03
C ASP A 63 9.05 8.31 -0.37
N ASN A 64 9.88 7.45 -0.95
CA ASN A 64 11.29 7.29 -0.57
C ASN A 64 12.25 7.73 -1.68
N GLY A 65 11.75 8.48 -2.68
CA GLY A 65 12.49 8.93 -3.86
C GLY A 65 12.44 7.95 -5.03
N GLU A 66 12.19 6.69 -4.81
CA GLU A 66 12.09 5.65 -5.85
C GLU A 66 10.66 5.12 -6.01
N PHE A 67 9.97 4.93 -4.90
CA PHE A 67 8.60 4.42 -4.85
C PHE A 67 7.67 5.37 -4.12
N VAL A 68 6.40 5.32 -4.49
CA VAL A 68 5.32 6.13 -3.91
C VAL A 68 4.24 5.20 -3.38
N GLU A 69 3.70 5.53 -2.21
CA GLU A 69 2.62 4.79 -1.57
C GLU A 69 1.54 5.75 -1.06
N LEU A 70 0.30 5.26 -1.01
CA LEU A 70 -0.75 5.95 -0.26
C LEU A 70 -0.45 5.90 1.24
N GLU A 71 -0.68 7.00 1.93
CA GLU A 71 -0.65 7.00 3.40
C GLU A 71 -1.75 6.08 3.95
N ASP A 72 -1.47 5.42 5.06
CA ASP A 72 -2.35 4.39 5.64
C ASP A 72 -3.76 4.89 5.91
N VAL A 73 -3.91 6.14 6.31
CA VAL A 73 -5.22 6.77 6.56
C VAL A 73 -6.08 6.79 5.29
N TYR A 74 -5.49 7.19 4.16
CA TYR A 74 -6.21 7.24 2.88
C TYR A 74 -6.45 5.87 2.29
N LEU A 75 -5.46 4.99 2.38
CA LEU A 75 -5.61 3.61 1.93
C LEU A 75 -6.77 2.91 2.63
N LYS A 76 -6.79 2.97 3.95
CA LYS A 76 -7.84 2.40 4.78
C LYS A 76 -9.21 3.02 4.50
N PHE A 77 -9.26 4.34 4.37
CA PHE A 77 -10.49 5.06 4.05
C PHE A 77 -11.06 4.62 2.69
N PHE A 78 -10.23 4.53 1.66
CA PHE A 78 -10.66 4.07 0.34
C PHE A 78 -11.14 2.62 0.35
N GLU A 79 -10.45 1.75 1.05
CA GLU A 79 -10.86 0.35 1.20
C GLU A 79 -12.22 0.22 1.91
N GLU A 80 -12.43 0.96 2.99
CA GLU A 80 -13.68 0.93 3.74
C GLU A 80 -14.85 1.53 2.95
N VAL A 81 -14.64 2.66 2.29
CA VAL A 81 -15.71 3.36 1.56
C VAL A 81 -16.10 2.63 0.29
N LEU A 82 -15.13 2.03 -0.39
CA LEU A 82 -15.38 1.29 -1.63
C LEU A 82 -15.86 -0.14 -1.39
N GLU A 83 -15.99 -0.57 -0.13
CA GLU A 83 -16.42 -1.92 0.23
C GLU A 83 -15.68 -3.00 -0.57
N VAL A 84 -14.36 -2.84 -0.66
CA VAL A 84 -13.54 -3.82 -1.36
C VAL A 84 -13.50 -5.09 -0.52
N ASN A 85 -14.47 -5.94 -0.75
CA ASN A 85 -14.46 -7.31 -0.26
C ASN A 85 -13.33 -8.05 -0.97
N GLU A 86 -12.18 -8.09 -0.33
CA GLU A 86 -11.12 -8.96 -0.77
C GLU A 86 -11.52 -10.39 -0.40
N GLU A 87 -12.12 -11.09 -1.34
CA GLU A 87 -12.23 -12.53 -1.23
C GLU A 87 -10.82 -13.07 -0.96
N ILE A 88 -10.71 -13.92 0.06
CA ILE A 88 -9.45 -14.60 0.34
C ILE A 88 -9.08 -15.39 -0.90
N ASN A 89 -8.19 -14.85 -1.69
CA ASN A 89 -7.67 -15.58 -2.83
C ASN A 89 -6.64 -16.59 -2.31
N VAL A 90 -7.07 -17.82 -2.11
CA VAL A 90 -6.24 -18.93 -1.64
C VAL A 90 -4.98 -19.09 -2.49
N ALA A 91 -5.08 -18.85 -3.81
CA ALA A 91 -3.93 -18.89 -4.70
C ALA A 91 -2.90 -17.79 -4.37
N SER A 92 -3.36 -16.59 -4.03
CA SER A 92 -2.49 -15.48 -3.61
C SER A 92 -1.78 -15.76 -2.29
N VAL A 93 -2.47 -16.36 -1.32
CA VAL A 93 -1.87 -16.77 -0.04
C VAL A 93 -0.83 -17.86 -0.26
N LYS A 94 -1.13 -18.85 -1.08
CA LYS A 94 -0.18 -19.90 -1.44
C LYS A 94 1.08 -19.33 -2.09
N GLN A 95 0.93 -18.43 -3.05
CA GLN A 95 2.06 -17.76 -3.71
C GLN A 95 2.91 -16.97 -2.70
N SER A 96 2.29 -16.29 -1.75
CA SER A 96 3.01 -15.58 -0.70
C SER A 96 3.82 -16.53 0.19
N ILE A 97 3.28 -17.69 0.52
CA ILE A 97 3.97 -18.73 1.29
C ILE A 97 5.14 -19.31 0.49
N ASP A 98 4.96 -19.57 -0.80
CA ASP A 98 6.03 -20.06 -1.67
C ASP A 98 7.19 -19.04 -1.76
N ASN A 99 6.88 -17.76 -1.95
CA ASN A 99 7.86 -16.68 -1.94
C ASN A 99 8.58 -16.55 -0.58
N LEU A 100 7.85 -16.74 0.51
CA LEU A 100 8.43 -16.75 1.85
C LEU A 100 9.45 -17.87 2.00
N ASN A 101 9.09 -19.08 1.59
CA ASN A 101 9.98 -20.24 1.67
C ASN A 101 11.23 -20.05 0.80
N GLU A 102 11.11 -19.52 -0.41
CA GLU A 102 12.25 -19.21 -1.27
C GLU A 102 13.21 -18.20 -0.60
N ASN A 103 12.70 -17.14 -0.03
CA ASN A 103 13.52 -16.14 0.65
C ASN A 103 14.19 -16.70 1.90
N ILE A 104 13.54 -17.59 2.63
CA ILE A 104 14.15 -18.29 3.77
C ILE A 104 15.30 -19.18 3.29
N GLU A 105 15.11 -19.94 2.21
CA GLU A 105 16.15 -20.77 1.64
C GLU A 105 17.35 -19.92 1.18
N TYR A 106 17.12 -18.84 0.45
CA TYR A 106 18.18 -17.92 0.04
C TYR A 106 18.93 -17.32 1.23
N TYR A 107 18.20 -16.94 2.28
CA TYR A 107 18.81 -16.46 3.51
C TYR A 107 19.77 -17.49 4.14
N LEU A 108 19.35 -18.76 4.18
CA LEU A 108 20.11 -19.83 4.82
C LEU A 108 21.40 -20.17 4.05
N ILE A 109 21.40 -20.05 2.74
CA ILE A 109 22.55 -20.41 1.89
C ILE A 109 23.46 -19.22 1.56
N GLU A 110 22.96 -17.98 1.72
CA GLU A 110 23.72 -16.77 1.38
C GLU A 110 24.86 -16.53 2.37
N LYS A 111 26.03 -16.21 1.83
CA LYS A 111 27.25 -15.94 2.63
C LYS A 111 27.51 -14.45 2.83
N SER A 112 27.01 -13.59 1.95
CA SER A 112 27.17 -12.14 2.05
C SER A 112 26.25 -11.56 3.12
N PRO A 113 26.78 -10.86 4.17
CA PRO A 113 25.93 -10.27 5.19
C PRO A 113 24.92 -9.25 4.66
N ALA A 114 25.29 -8.47 3.65
CA ALA A 114 24.40 -7.49 3.03
C ALA A 114 23.23 -8.15 2.33
N LYS A 115 23.49 -9.20 1.55
CA LYS A 115 22.44 -9.97 0.85
C LYS A 115 21.56 -10.75 1.83
N LYS A 116 22.15 -11.33 2.88
CA LYS A 116 21.39 -11.97 3.97
C LYS A 116 20.41 -11.00 4.61
N HIS A 117 20.86 -9.79 4.91
CA HIS A 117 19.99 -8.76 5.48
C HIS A 117 18.83 -8.40 4.54
N SER A 118 19.08 -8.32 3.25
CA SER A 118 18.05 -8.07 2.23
C SER A 118 17.00 -9.19 2.21
N TYR A 119 17.39 -10.45 2.22
CA TYR A 119 16.47 -11.59 2.30
C TYR A 119 15.68 -11.60 3.61
N LEU A 120 16.30 -11.28 4.73
CA LEU A 120 15.63 -11.19 6.03
C LEU A 120 14.58 -10.08 6.03
N THR A 121 14.90 -8.93 5.46
CA THR A 121 13.94 -7.81 5.31
C THR A 121 12.75 -8.23 4.47
N GLU A 122 12.97 -8.94 3.37
CA GLU A 122 11.91 -9.45 2.52
C GLU A 122 11.03 -10.50 3.23
N VAL A 123 11.64 -11.41 3.99
CA VAL A 123 10.91 -12.37 4.83
C VAL A 123 10.00 -11.66 5.82
N LYS A 124 10.49 -10.65 6.52
CA LYS A 124 9.69 -9.85 7.45
C LYS A 124 8.53 -9.15 6.77
N ARG A 125 8.78 -8.58 5.59
CA ARG A 125 7.75 -7.92 4.78
C ARG A 125 6.64 -8.89 4.36
N ILE A 126 7.01 -10.06 3.85
CA ILE A 126 6.04 -11.08 3.41
C ILE A 126 5.22 -11.59 4.60
N LEU A 127 5.84 -11.88 5.75
CA LEU A 127 5.15 -12.28 6.97
C LEU A 127 4.14 -11.21 7.43
N HIS A 128 4.53 -9.95 7.42
CA HIS A 128 3.65 -8.84 7.77
C HIS A 128 2.44 -8.75 6.83
N THR A 129 2.67 -8.89 5.53
CA THR A 129 1.63 -8.89 4.51
C THR A 129 0.64 -10.05 4.70
N ILE A 130 1.14 -11.26 4.93
CA ILE A 130 0.30 -12.44 5.20
C ILE A 130 -0.54 -12.22 6.45
N ALA A 131 0.07 -11.75 7.53
CA ALA A 131 -0.61 -11.47 8.80
C ALA A 131 -1.73 -10.44 8.64
N LEU A 132 -1.49 -9.34 7.92
CA LEU A 132 -2.50 -8.32 7.63
C LEU A 132 -3.65 -8.88 6.78
N ASN A 133 -3.35 -9.66 5.77
CA ASN A 133 -4.37 -10.29 4.91
C ASN A 133 -5.26 -11.24 5.70
N ILE A 134 -4.67 -12.05 6.58
CA ILE A 134 -5.43 -12.95 7.46
C ILE A 134 -6.31 -12.13 8.42
N LEU A 135 -5.78 -11.10 9.04
CA LEU A 135 -6.53 -10.25 9.97
C LEU A 135 -7.72 -9.57 9.28
N ARG A 136 -7.51 -9.00 8.10
CA ARG A 136 -8.58 -8.40 7.29
C ARG A 136 -9.65 -9.42 6.93
N SER A 137 -9.25 -10.60 6.52
CA SER A 137 -10.17 -11.69 6.18
C SER A 137 -11.04 -12.13 7.36
N VAL A 138 -10.46 -12.19 8.56
CA VAL A 138 -11.20 -12.49 9.79
C VAL A 138 -12.19 -11.38 10.14
N ILE A 139 -11.80 -10.12 10.00
CA ILE A 139 -12.67 -8.97 10.24
C ILE A 139 -13.84 -8.97 9.25
N ASP A 140 -13.57 -9.19 7.98
CA ASP A 140 -14.59 -9.24 6.93
C ASP A 140 -15.57 -10.40 7.15
N LEU A 141 -15.06 -11.56 7.51
CA LEU A 141 -15.90 -12.72 7.87
C LEU A 141 -16.81 -12.39 9.06
N LYS A 142 -16.28 -11.76 10.09
CA LYS A 142 -17.06 -11.32 11.24
C LYS A 142 -18.17 -10.34 10.83
N ARG A 143 -17.87 -9.36 10.03
CA ARG A 143 -18.86 -8.41 9.51
C ARG A 143 -19.96 -9.09 8.71
N ASN A 144 -19.61 -10.04 7.86
CA ASN A 144 -20.57 -10.82 7.06
C ASN A 144 -21.47 -11.66 7.95
N ILE A 145 -20.95 -12.28 8.99
CA ILE A 145 -21.73 -13.05 9.97
C ILE A 145 -22.67 -12.12 10.74
N ASP A 146 -22.17 -11.00 11.25
CA ASP A 146 -22.97 -10.03 12.03
C ASP A 146 -24.08 -9.39 11.19
N SER A 147 -23.90 -9.23 9.89
CA SER A 147 -24.91 -8.69 8.98
C SER A 147 -25.97 -9.71 8.54
N THR A 148 -25.71 -10.99 8.69
CA THR A 148 -26.61 -12.07 8.27
C THR A 148 -27.56 -12.50 9.40
N TYR A 149 -27.20 -12.27 10.62
CA TYR A 149 -27.94 -12.56 11.84
C TYR A 149 -28.32 -11.27 12.55
#